data_1fbb70c9eb49e2dc729f9778e8b4dc76
#
_entry.id   1fbb70c9eb49e2dc729f9778e8b4dc76
#
_cell.length_a   1.000
_cell.length_b   1.000
_cell.length_c   1.000
_cell.angle_alpha   90.00
_cell.angle_beta   90.00
_cell.angle_gamma   90.00
#
_symmetry.space_group_name_H-M   'P 1'
#
loop_
_entity.id
_entity.type
_entity.pdbx_description
1 polymer ?
#
loop_
_entity_poly.entity_id
_entity_poly.type
_entity_poly.pdbx_seq_one_letter_code
_entity_poly.pdbx_strand_id
1 'polypeptide(L)'
;MAISIKTPEEIEKMRVAGRLAAEVLEMIEPYIKPGVSTGELDRLCNDYIVNEQHAISACLGYHGYPKSVCISINEVVCHGIPDDAKHLKDGDIVNIDVTVIKDEYHGDTSKMFIVGKPTILGERLCRVTQESLYLALRMVKPGIRLRTLGAAIQKYAEGEGFSVVREYCGHGIGRGFHEEPQVLHYDADDGGVVLQPGMTFTIEPMLNAGDYRIRTMKDGWTVKTKDRSLSAQYEHTIVVTENGCEILTLRKDDTIPAVLTHDV
;
A
#
# COMPACT_ATOMS: atom_id res chain seq x y z
N MET A 1 18.27 6.08 10.73
CA MET A 1 19.28 5.43 9.83
C MET A 1 19.46 6.33 8.61
N ALA A 2 20.56 6.19 7.85
CA ALA A 2 20.70 6.96 6.60
C ALA A 2 19.79 6.37 5.51
N ILE A 3 19.25 7.22 4.63
CA ILE A 3 18.48 6.80 3.46
C ILE A 3 19.40 6.02 2.52
N SER A 4 18.98 4.83 2.10
CA SER A 4 19.71 3.96 1.19
C SER A 4 19.43 4.34 -0.27
N ILE A 5 20.48 4.53 -1.05
CA ILE A 5 20.41 4.68 -2.51
C ILE A 5 20.72 3.32 -3.12
N LYS A 6 19.78 2.77 -3.86
CA LYS A 6 19.91 1.43 -4.45
C LYS A 6 20.75 1.47 -5.73
N THR A 7 21.60 0.47 -5.90
CA THR A 7 22.34 0.25 -7.16
C THR A 7 21.41 -0.26 -8.27
N PRO A 8 21.77 -0.19 -9.55
CA PRO A 8 20.98 -0.78 -10.64
C PRO A 8 20.66 -2.26 -10.43
N GLU A 9 21.62 -3.04 -9.90
CA GLU A 9 21.44 -4.48 -9.62
C GLU A 9 20.43 -4.71 -8.49
N GLU A 10 20.43 -3.86 -7.46
CA GLU A 10 19.47 -3.91 -6.37
C GLU A 10 18.06 -3.53 -6.85
N ILE A 11 17.94 -2.50 -7.69
CA ILE A 11 16.67 -2.07 -8.30
C ILE A 11 16.09 -3.21 -9.15
N GLU A 12 16.92 -3.95 -9.91
CA GLU A 12 16.45 -5.07 -10.69
C GLU A 12 15.84 -6.18 -9.82
N LYS A 13 16.46 -6.50 -8.69
CA LYS A 13 15.89 -7.44 -7.70
C LYS A 13 14.58 -6.93 -7.12
N MET A 14 14.48 -5.64 -6.85
CA MET A 14 13.25 -5.02 -6.36
C MET A 14 12.13 -5.02 -7.43
N ARG A 15 12.46 -4.88 -8.72
CA ARG A 15 11.48 -5.07 -9.81
C ARG A 15 10.88 -6.47 -9.77
N VAL A 16 11.72 -7.49 -9.56
CA VAL A 16 11.24 -8.87 -9.44
C VAL A 16 10.33 -9.02 -8.22
N ALA A 17 10.78 -8.60 -7.03
CA ALA A 17 9.97 -8.70 -5.82
C ALA A 17 8.65 -7.90 -5.93
N GLY A 18 8.70 -6.69 -6.47
CA GLY A 18 7.54 -5.84 -6.70
C GLY A 18 6.55 -6.45 -7.70
N ARG A 19 7.05 -7.03 -8.81
CA ARG A 19 6.19 -7.71 -9.78
C ARG A 19 5.48 -8.91 -9.13
N LEU A 20 6.21 -9.70 -8.33
CA LEU A 20 5.63 -10.84 -7.62
C LEU A 20 4.54 -10.40 -6.63
N ALA A 21 4.75 -9.33 -5.87
CA ALA A 21 3.72 -8.80 -4.96
C ALA A 21 2.46 -8.34 -5.73
N ALA A 22 2.62 -7.62 -6.84
CA ALA A 22 1.52 -7.20 -7.70
C ALA A 22 0.73 -8.40 -8.26
N GLU A 23 1.42 -9.47 -8.68
CA GLU A 23 0.81 -10.71 -9.19
C GLU A 23 -0.06 -11.43 -8.15
N VAL A 24 0.29 -11.36 -6.87
CA VAL A 24 -0.57 -11.89 -5.79
C VAL A 24 -1.93 -11.17 -5.77
N LEU A 25 -1.93 -9.83 -5.90
CA LEU A 25 -3.18 -9.05 -5.95
C LEU A 25 -3.99 -9.31 -7.23
N GLU A 26 -3.31 -9.53 -8.36
CA GLU A 26 -3.98 -9.92 -9.61
C GLU A 26 -4.58 -11.35 -9.51
N MET A 27 -3.85 -12.28 -8.90
CA MET A 27 -4.28 -13.68 -8.70
C MET A 27 -5.48 -13.78 -7.78
N ILE A 28 -5.51 -13.02 -6.67
CA ILE A 28 -6.57 -13.16 -5.66
C ILE A 28 -7.90 -12.52 -6.08
N GLU A 29 -7.91 -11.59 -7.02
CA GLU A 29 -9.08 -10.82 -7.42
C GLU A 29 -10.33 -11.68 -7.74
N PRO A 30 -10.24 -12.77 -8.54
CA PRO A 30 -11.39 -13.62 -8.84
C PRO A 30 -12.02 -14.32 -7.62
N TYR A 31 -11.29 -14.40 -6.51
CA TYR A 31 -11.75 -15.04 -5.27
C TYR A 31 -12.46 -14.05 -4.32
N ILE A 32 -12.42 -12.73 -4.61
CA ILE A 32 -13.08 -11.71 -3.79
C ILE A 32 -14.59 -11.72 -4.07
N LYS A 33 -15.33 -12.51 -3.27
CA LYS A 33 -16.77 -12.72 -3.44
C LYS A 33 -17.48 -12.72 -2.09
N PRO A 34 -18.79 -12.39 -2.06
CA PRO A 34 -19.55 -12.54 -0.85
C PRO A 34 -19.50 -14.00 -0.34
N GLY A 35 -19.30 -14.17 0.97
CA GLY A 35 -19.25 -15.48 1.62
C GLY A 35 -17.87 -16.10 1.75
N VAL A 36 -16.85 -15.65 1.01
CA VAL A 36 -15.47 -16.15 1.21
C VAL A 36 -14.92 -15.60 2.54
N SER A 37 -14.16 -16.41 3.27
CA SER A 37 -13.51 -15.96 4.51
C SER A 37 -12.17 -15.27 4.22
N THR A 38 -11.78 -14.32 5.06
CA THR A 38 -10.47 -13.70 4.95
C THR A 38 -9.33 -14.68 5.23
N GLY A 39 -9.56 -15.71 6.06
CA GLY A 39 -8.62 -16.79 6.28
C GLY A 39 -8.38 -17.64 5.04
N GLU A 40 -9.42 -17.89 4.22
CA GLU A 40 -9.27 -18.59 2.94
C GLU A 40 -8.45 -17.75 1.94
N LEU A 41 -8.71 -16.45 1.85
CA LEU A 41 -7.93 -15.54 0.99
C LEU A 41 -6.46 -15.50 1.40
N ASP A 42 -6.15 -15.45 2.70
CA ASP A 42 -4.78 -15.50 3.20
C ASP A 42 -4.07 -16.79 2.78
N ARG A 43 -4.73 -17.95 2.89
CA ARG A 43 -4.14 -19.24 2.45
C ARG A 43 -3.86 -19.27 0.95
N LEU A 44 -4.79 -18.77 0.13
CA LEU A 44 -4.57 -18.68 -1.33
C LEU A 44 -3.38 -17.77 -1.67
N CYS A 45 -3.26 -16.62 -1.01
CA CYS A 45 -2.11 -15.73 -1.18
C CYS A 45 -0.81 -16.41 -0.75
N ASN A 46 -0.81 -17.06 0.43
CA ASN A 46 0.38 -17.77 0.93
C ASN A 46 0.81 -18.89 -0.02
N ASP A 47 -0.13 -19.72 -0.46
CA ASP A 47 0.16 -20.84 -1.35
C ASP A 47 0.73 -20.35 -2.69
N TYR A 48 0.20 -19.26 -3.23
CA TYR A 48 0.71 -18.65 -4.45
C TYR A 48 2.13 -18.11 -4.28
N ILE A 49 2.38 -17.35 -3.20
CA ILE A 49 3.71 -16.80 -2.88
C ILE A 49 4.74 -17.93 -2.73
N VAL A 50 4.41 -18.98 -1.95
CA VAL A 50 5.39 -20.02 -1.58
C VAL A 50 5.56 -21.05 -2.68
N ASN A 51 4.44 -21.57 -3.22
CA ASN A 51 4.48 -22.74 -4.10
C ASN A 51 4.62 -22.37 -5.57
N GLU A 52 4.02 -21.25 -6.02
CA GLU A 52 4.07 -20.85 -7.43
C GLU A 52 5.22 -19.86 -7.70
N GLN A 53 5.36 -18.84 -6.84
CA GLN A 53 6.40 -17.82 -7.02
C GLN A 53 7.75 -18.21 -6.41
N HIS A 54 7.79 -19.26 -5.58
CA HIS A 54 9.00 -19.66 -4.82
C HIS A 54 9.62 -18.47 -4.10
N ALA A 55 8.78 -17.70 -3.40
CA ALA A 55 9.10 -16.50 -2.67
C ALA A 55 8.68 -16.63 -1.20
N ILE A 56 8.88 -15.59 -0.41
CA ILE A 56 8.57 -15.58 1.03
C ILE A 56 7.58 -14.44 1.28
N SER A 57 6.52 -14.70 2.07
CA SER A 57 5.70 -13.65 2.63
C SER A 57 6.49 -12.90 3.71
N ALA A 58 6.67 -11.60 3.54
CA ALA A 58 7.36 -10.77 4.52
C ALA A 58 6.53 -10.54 5.79
N CYS A 59 5.20 -10.57 5.68
CA CYS A 59 4.30 -10.32 6.80
C CYS A 59 4.32 -11.46 7.83
N LEU A 60 4.40 -12.72 7.37
CA LEU A 60 4.29 -13.88 8.25
C LEU A 60 5.45 -13.95 9.26
N GLY A 61 5.11 -13.79 10.52
CA GLY A 61 6.10 -13.77 11.62
C GLY A 61 6.76 -12.41 11.87
N TYR A 62 6.55 -11.42 11.01
CA TYR A 62 7.10 -10.07 11.21
C TYR A 62 6.58 -9.45 12.51
N HIS A 63 7.47 -9.19 13.46
CA HIS A 63 7.11 -8.77 14.83
C HIS A 63 5.99 -9.59 15.47
N GLY A 64 5.84 -10.87 15.09
CA GLY A 64 4.81 -11.77 15.59
C GLY A 64 3.47 -11.69 14.85
N TYR A 65 3.38 -11.01 13.71
CA TYR A 65 2.17 -11.02 12.88
C TYR A 65 1.86 -12.45 12.40
N PRO A 66 0.62 -12.97 12.55
CA PRO A 66 0.35 -14.40 12.42
C PRO A 66 -0.07 -14.88 11.03
N LYS A 67 -0.09 -14.00 10.02
CA LYS A 67 -0.67 -14.25 8.71
C LYS A 67 0.25 -13.81 7.58
N SER A 68 -0.02 -14.27 6.36
CA SER A 68 0.83 -14.02 5.20
C SER A 68 0.55 -12.69 4.51
N VAL A 69 -0.67 -12.18 4.63
CA VAL A 69 -1.11 -10.89 4.10
C VAL A 69 -1.96 -10.17 5.13
N CYS A 70 -2.10 -8.84 5.00
CA CYS A 70 -3.09 -8.10 5.79
C CYS A 70 -4.40 -7.99 4.98
N ILE A 71 -5.56 -8.21 5.63
CA ILE A 71 -6.87 -8.05 5.00
C ILE A 71 -7.73 -7.14 5.86
N SER A 72 -7.97 -5.94 5.37
CA SER A 72 -8.64 -4.86 6.10
C SER A 72 -9.98 -4.53 5.45
N ILE A 73 -11.10 -4.72 6.19
CA ILE A 73 -12.47 -4.56 5.68
C ILE A 73 -13.11 -3.32 6.29
N ASN A 74 -13.72 -2.48 5.47
CA ASN A 74 -14.56 -1.33 5.85
C ASN A 74 -13.85 -0.35 6.79
N GLU A 75 -14.20 -0.36 8.09
CA GLU A 75 -13.61 0.52 9.09
C GLU A 75 -12.21 0.10 9.57
N VAL A 76 -11.68 -1.01 9.07
CA VAL A 76 -10.30 -1.42 9.33
C VAL A 76 -9.37 -0.65 8.41
N VAL A 77 -8.48 0.13 9.01
CA VAL A 77 -7.55 1.02 8.30
C VAL A 77 -6.40 0.23 7.68
N CYS A 78 -5.74 -0.61 8.49
CA CYS A 78 -4.62 -1.45 8.08
C CYS A 78 -4.42 -2.61 9.08
N HIS A 79 -3.50 -3.52 8.74
CA HIS A 79 -3.04 -4.65 9.56
C HIS A 79 -4.18 -5.57 10.03
N GLY A 80 -5.29 -5.64 9.27
CA GLY A 80 -6.39 -6.56 9.58
C GLY A 80 -5.89 -8.01 9.51
N ILE A 81 -6.08 -8.77 10.61
CA ILE A 81 -5.67 -10.17 10.69
C ILE A 81 -6.72 -11.04 9.98
N PRO A 82 -6.36 -11.81 8.94
CA PRO A 82 -7.23 -12.80 8.32
C PRO A 82 -7.76 -13.84 9.31
N ASP A 83 -9.07 -14.18 9.19
CA ASP A 83 -9.77 -15.07 10.08
C ASP A 83 -10.80 -15.91 9.30
N ASP A 84 -10.88 -17.21 9.59
CA ASP A 84 -11.83 -18.13 8.96
C ASP A 84 -13.30 -17.82 9.34
N ALA A 85 -13.52 -17.19 10.49
CA ALA A 85 -14.85 -16.76 10.91
C ALA A 85 -15.30 -15.44 10.27
N LYS A 86 -14.38 -14.70 9.63
CA LYS A 86 -14.66 -13.38 9.05
C LYS A 86 -14.90 -13.49 7.54
N HIS A 87 -16.19 -13.47 7.15
CA HIS A 87 -16.62 -13.61 5.77
C HIS A 87 -16.94 -12.26 5.14
N LEU A 88 -16.55 -12.11 3.86
CA LEU A 88 -16.87 -10.94 3.04
C LEU A 88 -18.37 -10.88 2.74
N LYS A 89 -18.92 -9.67 2.67
CA LYS A 89 -20.33 -9.40 2.40
C LYS A 89 -20.47 -8.52 1.17
N ASP A 90 -21.61 -8.60 0.53
CA ASP A 90 -21.97 -7.69 -0.56
C ASP A 90 -21.91 -6.23 -0.09
N GLY A 91 -21.24 -5.38 -0.85
CA GLY A 91 -20.99 -3.98 -0.52
C GLY A 91 -19.76 -3.69 0.35
N ASP A 92 -19.05 -4.70 0.86
CA ASP A 92 -17.79 -4.47 1.58
C ASP A 92 -16.73 -3.87 0.64
N ILE A 93 -15.90 -2.98 1.18
CA ILE A 93 -14.64 -2.57 0.60
C ILE A 93 -13.51 -3.26 1.38
N VAL A 94 -12.56 -3.83 0.67
CA VAL A 94 -11.51 -4.69 1.27
C VAL A 94 -10.16 -4.27 0.74
N ASN A 95 -9.24 -3.90 1.62
CA ASN A 95 -7.83 -3.79 1.30
C ASN A 95 -7.16 -5.14 1.49
N ILE A 96 -6.37 -5.57 0.52
CA ILE A 96 -5.40 -6.66 0.67
C ILE A 96 -4.02 -6.07 0.45
N ASP A 97 -3.15 -6.29 1.43
CA ASP A 97 -1.81 -5.73 1.51
C ASP A 97 -0.81 -6.88 1.55
N VAL A 98 0.11 -6.85 0.59
CA VAL A 98 1.00 -7.96 0.23
C VAL A 98 2.44 -7.49 0.15
N THR A 99 3.30 -8.06 0.98
CA THR A 99 4.75 -7.89 0.87
C THR A 99 5.42 -9.22 0.57
N VAL A 100 6.18 -9.26 -0.51
CA VAL A 100 6.93 -10.46 -0.96
C VAL A 100 8.41 -10.21 -0.83
N ILE A 101 9.14 -11.21 -0.34
CA ILE A 101 10.62 -11.24 -0.36
C ILE A 101 11.08 -12.18 -1.47
N LYS A 102 11.91 -11.66 -2.37
CA LYS A 102 12.62 -12.45 -3.38
C LYS A 102 14.08 -11.99 -3.45
N ASP A 103 15.01 -12.95 -3.42
CA ASP A 103 16.46 -12.69 -3.49
C ASP A 103 16.92 -11.59 -2.52
N GLU A 104 16.39 -11.64 -1.27
CA GLU A 104 16.66 -10.73 -0.14
C GLU A 104 16.02 -9.33 -0.26
N TYR A 105 15.24 -9.04 -1.31
CA TYR A 105 14.57 -7.74 -1.50
C TYR A 105 13.07 -7.84 -1.34
N HIS A 106 12.47 -6.77 -0.85
CA HIS A 106 11.04 -6.66 -0.60
C HIS A 106 10.35 -5.94 -1.76
N GLY A 107 9.14 -6.39 -2.09
CA GLY A 107 8.18 -5.66 -2.92
C GLY A 107 6.86 -5.59 -2.14
N ASP A 108 6.35 -4.40 -1.96
CA ASP A 108 5.22 -4.09 -1.09
C ASP A 108 4.15 -3.32 -1.84
N THR A 109 2.90 -3.77 -1.76
CA THR A 109 1.78 -3.13 -2.45
C THR A 109 0.45 -3.54 -1.89
N SER A 110 -0.51 -2.62 -1.88
CA SER A 110 -1.88 -2.90 -1.48
C SER A 110 -2.91 -2.31 -2.47
N LYS A 111 -4.09 -2.92 -2.49
CA LYS A 111 -5.19 -2.54 -3.37
C LYS A 111 -6.52 -2.71 -2.66
N MET A 112 -7.48 -1.83 -2.99
CA MET A 112 -8.87 -2.01 -2.59
C MET A 112 -9.61 -2.89 -3.59
N PHE A 113 -10.45 -3.77 -3.06
CA PHE A 113 -11.43 -4.56 -3.80
C PHE A 113 -12.84 -4.21 -3.31
N ILE A 114 -13.80 -4.19 -4.22
CA ILE A 114 -15.21 -4.00 -3.89
C ILE A 114 -15.92 -5.35 -4.03
N VAL A 115 -16.58 -5.78 -2.97
CA VAL A 115 -17.25 -7.08 -2.92
C VAL A 115 -18.68 -6.92 -3.43
N GLY A 116 -18.99 -7.55 -4.56
CA GLY A 116 -20.32 -7.49 -5.16
C GLY A 116 -20.75 -6.09 -5.57
N LYS A 117 -21.90 -5.59 -5.10
CA LYS A 117 -22.43 -4.29 -5.48
C LYS A 117 -21.89 -3.18 -4.57
N PRO A 118 -21.15 -2.18 -5.11
CA PRO A 118 -20.59 -1.11 -4.31
C PRO A 118 -21.66 -0.22 -3.65
N THR A 119 -21.32 0.31 -2.46
CA THR A 119 -22.00 1.48 -1.92
C THR A 119 -21.43 2.73 -2.57
N ILE A 120 -22.22 3.78 -2.76
CA ILE A 120 -21.77 5.05 -3.36
C ILE A 120 -20.57 5.63 -2.58
N LEU A 121 -20.63 5.58 -1.25
CA LEU A 121 -19.55 6.09 -0.40
C LEU A 121 -18.29 5.24 -0.50
N GLY A 122 -18.42 3.90 -0.49
CA GLY A 122 -17.29 2.99 -0.59
C GLY A 122 -16.57 3.11 -1.93
N GLU A 123 -17.30 3.13 -3.04
CA GLU A 123 -16.75 3.33 -4.37
C GLU A 123 -16.02 4.68 -4.50
N ARG A 124 -16.64 5.78 -4.02
CA ARG A 124 -16.03 7.10 -4.04
C ARG A 124 -14.76 7.16 -3.19
N LEU A 125 -14.77 6.58 -1.99
CA LEU A 125 -13.61 6.54 -1.10
C LEU A 125 -12.45 5.76 -1.76
N CYS A 126 -12.71 4.58 -2.32
CA CYS A 126 -11.68 3.79 -3.02
C CYS A 126 -11.09 4.58 -4.20
N ARG A 127 -11.93 5.19 -5.03
CA ARG A 127 -11.49 6.00 -6.17
C ARG A 127 -10.61 7.17 -5.74
N VAL A 128 -11.06 7.96 -4.78
CA VAL A 128 -10.30 9.14 -4.30
C VAL A 128 -8.98 8.73 -3.66
N THR A 129 -8.94 7.60 -2.94
CA THR A 129 -7.69 7.08 -2.37
C THR A 129 -6.69 6.70 -3.46
N GLN A 130 -7.12 5.99 -4.51
CA GLN A 130 -6.26 5.66 -5.65
C GLN A 130 -5.79 6.91 -6.40
N GLU A 131 -6.69 7.86 -6.65
CA GLU A 131 -6.36 9.14 -7.30
C GLU A 131 -5.35 9.95 -6.49
N SER A 132 -5.44 9.95 -5.15
CA SER A 132 -4.48 10.62 -4.28
C SER A 132 -3.08 10.01 -4.36
N LEU A 133 -2.99 8.67 -4.43
CA LEU A 133 -1.75 7.95 -4.70
C LEU A 133 -1.17 8.33 -6.06
N TYR A 134 -1.97 8.28 -7.12
CA TYR A 134 -1.53 8.60 -8.48
C TYR A 134 -1.11 10.06 -8.63
N LEU A 135 -1.74 10.97 -7.90
CA LEU A 135 -1.33 12.37 -7.84
C LEU A 135 0.10 12.49 -7.29
N ALA A 136 0.39 11.83 -6.17
CA ALA A 136 1.72 11.83 -5.58
C ALA A 136 2.76 11.19 -6.51
N LEU A 137 2.46 10.03 -7.10
CA LEU A 137 3.34 9.34 -8.04
C LEU A 137 3.75 10.25 -9.22
N ARG A 138 2.81 11.00 -9.79
CA ARG A 138 3.09 11.96 -10.88
C ARG A 138 3.96 13.15 -10.46
N MET A 139 4.12 13.40 -9.16
CA MET A 139 4.95 14.48 -8.66
C MET A 139 6.38 14.04 -8.34
N VAL A 140 6.62 12.73 -8.26
CA VAL A 140 7.95 12.19 -7.90
C VAL A 140 8.97 12.53 -8.98
N LYS A 141 10.01 13.25 -8.60
CA LYS A 141 11.22 13.48 -9.40
C LYS A 141 12.38 13.93 -8.49
N PRO A 142 13.63 13.81 -8.95
CA PRO A 142 14.78 14.33 -8.19
C PRO A 142 14.61 15.81 -7.84
N GLY A 143 15.10 16.19 -6.66
CA GLY A 143 15.05 17.58 -6.18
C GLY A 143 13.76 18.01 -5.51
N ILE A 144 12.67 17.22 -5.60
CA ILE A 144 11.42 17.49 -4.86
C ILE A 144 11.62 17.13 -3.39
N ARG A 145 11.05 17.93 -2.49
CA ARG A 145 10.95 17.58 -1.07
C ARG A 145 9.85 16.55 -0.87
N LEU A 146 10.14 15.49 -0.13
CA LEU A 146 9.18 14.40 0.14
C LEU A 146 7.87 14.91 0.76
N ARG A 147 7.95 15.86 1.70
CA ARG A 147 6.79 16.57 2.28
C ARG A 147 5.79 17.11 1.23
N THR A 148 6.28 17.49 0.05
CA THR A 148 5.41 18.04 -1.00
C THR A 148 4.39 17.01 -1.50
N LEU A 149 4.77 15.72 -1.50
CA LEU A 149 3.88 14.62 -1.88
C LEU A 149 2.75 14.47 -0.84
N GLY A 150 3.12 14.45 0.44
CA GLY A 150 2.14 14.35 1.54
C GLY A 150 1.17 15.53 1.56
N ALA A 151 1.66 16.76 1.38
CA ALA A 151 0.83 17.95 1.30
C ALA A 151 -0.17 17.90 0.12
N ALA A 152 0.24 17.37 -1.02
CA ALA A 152 -0.62 17.20 -2.19
C ALA A 152 -1.71 16.16 -1.95
N ILE A 153 -1.35 14.99 -1.37
CA ILE A 153 -2.30 13.95 -0.97
C ILE A 153 -3.35 14.53 -0.03
N GLN A 154 -2.91 15.18 1.04
CA GLN A 154 -3.82 15.77 2.03
C GLN A 154 -4.76 16.79 1.41
N LYS A 155 -4.22 17.72 0.66
CA LYS A 155 -5.03 18.76 0.00
C LYS A 155 -6.11 18.19 -0.90
N TYR A 156 -5.75 17.15 -1.67
CA TYR A 156 -6.68 16.48 -2.56
C TYR A 156 -7.76 15.71 -1.77
N ALA A 157 -7.37 14.87 -0.83
CA ALA A 157 -8.28 14.05 -0.03
C ALA A 157 -9.27 14.91 0.78
N GLU A 158 -8.78 15.98 1.46
CA GLU A 158 -9.61 16.89 2.24
C GLU A 158 -10.54 17.72 1.33
N GLY A 159 -10.09 18.10 0.12
CA GLY A 159 -10.92 18.74 -0.89
C GLY A 159 -12.08 17.85 -1.38
N GLU A 160 -11.89 16.53 -1.36
CA GLU A 160 -12.92 15.53 -1.64
C GLU A 160 -13.77 15.16 -0.39
N GLY A 161 -13.51 15.78 0.76
CA GLY A 161 -14.27 15.58 2.00
C GLY A 161 -13.87 14.32 2.79
N PHE A 162 -12.68 13.77 2.56
CA PHE A 162 -12.09 12.67 3.29
C PHE A 162 -10.94 13.14 4.17
N SER A 163 -10.54 12.36 5.16
CA SER A 163 -9.41 12.67 6.03
C SER A 163 -8.25 11.70 5.82
N VAL A 164 -7.02 12.18 6.03
CA VAL A 164 -5.80 11.39 5.90
C VAL A 164 -5.37 10.87 7.27
N VAL A 165 -5.13 9.57 7.38
CA VAL A 165 -4.54 8.94 8.58
C VAL A 165 -3.12 9.47 8.80
N ARG A 166 -2.74 9.71 10.07
CA ARG A 166 -1.48 10.39 10.45
C ARG A 166 -0.49 9.52 11.19
N GLU A 167 -0.97 8.45 11.83
CA GLU A 167 -0.17 7.57 12.69
C GLU A 167 0.57 6.47 11.92
N TYR A 168 0.22 6.29 10.64
CA TYR A 168 0.88 5.38 9.72
C TYR A 168 1.37 6.14 8.49
N CYS A 169 2.43 5.65 7.88
CA CYS A 169 3.09 6.31 6.75
C CYS A 169 3.71 5.27 5.82
N GLY A 170 4.06 5.68 4.62
CA GLY A 170 4.95 4.93 3.75
C GLY A 170 6.38 4.95 4.28
N HIS A 171 7.22 4.16 3.71
CA HIS A 171 8.57 3.91 4.21
C HIS A 171 9.56 3.61 3.09
N GLY A 172 10.83 3.87 3.33
CA GLY A 172 11.90 3.30 2.53
C GLY A 172 11.83 1.78 2.54
N ILE A 173 12.21 1.13 1.46
CA ILE A 173 12.14 -0.32 1.30
C ILE A 173 13.30 -0.83 0.47
N GLY A 174 13.74 -2.08 0.72
CA GLY A 174 14.83 -2.69 0.02
C GLY A 174 15.15 -4.07 0.58
N ARG A 175 16.34 -4.25 1.13
CA ARG A 175 16.69 -5.44 1.93
C ARG A 175 15.94 -5.44 3.27
N GLY A 176 15.71 -4.26 3.85
CA GLY A 176 14.80 -4.08 4.98
C GLY A 176 13.38 -3.92 4.52
N PHE A 177 12.42 -4.47 5.26
CA PHE A 177 11.00 -4.25 5.01
C PHE A 177 10.68 -2.76 5.21
N HIS A 178 11.02 -2.21 6.36
CA HIS A 178 10.87 -0.80 6.67
C HIS A 178 12.25 -0.14 6.83
N GLU A 179 12.57 0.77 5.92
CA GLU A 179 13.79 1.56 5.92
C GLU A 179 13.45 3.07 6.01
N GLU A 180 14.44 3.92 6.17
CA GLU A 180 14.28 5.37 5.94
C GLU A 180 14.15 5.67 4.44
N PRO A 181 13.38 6.72 4.05
CA PRO A 181 12.70 7.68 4.93
C PRO A 181 11.27 7.24 5.34
N GLN A 182 10.71 7.89 6.35
CA GLN A 182 9.27 7.88 6.55
C GLN A 182 8.59 8.75 5.48
N VAL A 183 7.52 8.24 4.86
CA VAL A 183 6.77 8.92 3.80
C VAL A 183 5.39 9.32 4.32
N LEU A 184 5.30 10.52 4.89
CA LEU A 184 4.06 11.04 5.43
C LEU A 184 3.09 11.42 4.30
N HIS A 185 1.80 11.10 4.48
CA HIS A 185 0.76 11.38 3.48
C HIS A 185 -0.01 12.68 3.79
N TYR A 186 0.53 13.54 4.64
CA TYR A 186 -0.03 14.85 5.02
C TYR A 186 1.09 15.87 5.15
N ASP A 187 0.72 17.15 5.24
CA ASP A 187 1.69 18.25 5.38
C ASP A 187 2.27 18.30 6.78
N ALA A 188 3.47 17.75 6.93
CA ALA A 188 4.22 17.73 8.18
C ALA A 188 5.72 17.88 7.90
N ASP A 189 6.49 18.15 8.95
CA ASP A 189 7.94 18.17 8.87
C ASP A 189 8.47 16.73 8.70
N ASP A 190 9.19 16.49 7.62
CA ASP A 190 9.81 15.21 7.24
C ASP A 190 11.34 15.24 7.40
N GLY A 191 11.87 16.20 8.15
CA GLY A 191 13.30 16.39 8.30
C GLY A 191 14.00 16.96 7.05
N GLY A 192 13.23 17.44 6.07
CA GLY A 192 13.76 18.11 4.87
C GLY A 192 14.29 17.13 3.80
N VAL A 193 13.76 15.90 3.76
CA VAL A 193 14.17 14.89 2.77
C VAL A 193 13.92 15.39 1.35
N VAL A 194 14.97 15.36 0.54
CA VAL A 194 14.93 15.69 -0.89
C VAL A 194 15.16 14.42 -1.70
N LEU A 195 14.29 14.15 -2.66
CA LEU A 195 14.33 12.96 -3.49
C LEU A 195 15.56 12.94 -4.38
N GLN A 196 16.20 11.77 -4.46
CA GLN A 196 17.39 11.52 -5.28
C GLN A 196 17.20 10.24 -6.08
N PRO A 197 17.79 10.14 -7.29
CA PRO A 197 17.77 8.90 -8.07
C PRO A 197 18.27 7.71 -7.25
N GLY A 198 17.64 6.55 -7.39
CA GLY A 198 17.96 5.33 -6.64
C GLY A 198 17.31 5.22 -5.26
N MET A 199 16.61 6.25 -4.77
CA MET A 199 15.74 6.08 -3.60
C MET A 199 14.58 5.17 -3.93
N THR A 200 14.27 4.23 -3.03
CA THR A 200 13.12 3.33 -3.12
C THR A 200 12.27 3.46 -1.87
N PHE A 201 10.97 3.63 -2.04
CA PHE A 201 10.03 3.78 -0.94
C PHE A 201 8.59 3.45 -1.37
N THR A 202 7.71 3.26 -0.39
CA THR A 202 6.27 3.11 -0.62
C THR A 202 5.56 4.46 -0.55
N ILE A 203 4.51 4.61 -1.33
CA ILE A 203 3.48 5.64 -1.17
C ILE A 203 2.16 4.90 -0.98
N GLU A 204 1.53 5.09 0.18
CA GLU A 204 0.43 4.25 0.65
C GLU A 204 -0.63 5.04 1.43
N PRO A 205 -1.24 6.07 0.84
CA PRO A 205 -2.20 6.90 1.55
C PRO A 205 -3.38 6.07 2.08
N MET A 206 -3.71 6.28 3.36
CA MET A 206 -4.89 5.75 4.02
C MET A 206 -5.88 6.90 4.25
N LEU A 207 -7.05 6.81 3.61
CA LEU A 207 -8.11 7.80 3.73
C LEU A 207 -9.31 7.26 4.50
N ASN A 208 -9.85 8.05 5.41
CA ASN A 208 -11.07 7.75 6.16
C ASN A 208 -12.25 8.59 5.64
N ALA A 209 -13.42 7.98 5.58
CA ALA A 209 -14.65 8.69 5.22
C ALA A 209 -15.14 9.66 6.30
N GLY A 210 -14.62 9.55 7.50
CA GLY A 210 -14.91 10.44 8.65
C GLY A 210 -13.65 11.09 9.18
N ASP A 211 -13.44 10.97 10.50
CA ASP A 211 -12.30 11.55 11.22
C ASP A 211 -11.00 10.76 10.93
N TYR A 212 -9.87 11.44 10.89
CA TYR A 212 -8.55 10.81 10.67
C TYR A 212 -8.08 9.92 11.84
N ARG A 213 -8.66 10.09 13.03
CA ARG A 213 -8.22 9.38 14.25
C ARG A 213 -8.52 7.89 14.18
N ILE A 214 -7.58 7.12 14.68
CA ILE A 214 -7.60 5.66 14.66
C ILE A 214 -7.45 5.08 16.05
N ARG A 215 -7.57 3.76 16.15
CA ARG A 215 -7.26 2.99 17.36
C ARG A 215 -6.74 1.60 17.00
N THR A 216 -5.70 1.16 17.66
CA THR A 216 -5.25 -0.23 17.62
C THR A 216 -6.13 -1.10 18.51
N MET A 217 -6.48 -2.27 18.02
CA MET A 217 -7.31 -3.23 18.72
C MET A 217 -6.48 -4.06 19.73
N LYS A 218 -7.18 -4.85 20.57
CA LYS A 218 -6.53 -5.67 21.62
C LYS A 218 -5.62 -6.78 21.08
N ASP A 219 -5.77 -7.16 19.81
CA ASP A 219 -4.88 -8.12 19.15
C ASP A 219 -3.47 -7.56 18.88
N GLY A 220 -3.28 -6.26 19.12
CA GLY A 220 -2.00 -5.55 18.94
C GLY A 220 -1.69 -5.15 17.51
N TRP A 221 -2.52 -5.55 16.52
CA TRP A 221 -2.28 -5.33 15.10
C TRP A 221 -3.40 -4.55 14.40
N THR A 222 -4.62 -5.07 14.47
CA THR A 222 -5.77 -4.50 13.73
C THR A 222 -5.99 -3.04 14.12
N VAL A 223 -5.94 -2.16 13.13
CA VAL A 223 -6.18 -0.73 13.28
C VAL A 223 -7.54 -0.38 12.71
N LYS A 224 -8.36 0.34 13.48
CA LYS A 224 -9.69 0.78 13.05
C LYS A 224 -9.84 2.29 13.17
N THR A 225 -10.70 2.87 12.33
CA THR A 225 -11.16 4.24 12.51
C THR A 225 -11.85 4.39 13.86
N LYS A 226 -11.61 5.52 14.53
CA LYS A 226 -12.16 5.77 15.88
C LYS A 226 -13.68 5.96 15.86
N ASP A 227 -14.18 6.54 14.79
CA ASP A 227 -15.60 6.84 14.56
C ASP A 227 -16.35 5.73 13.81
N ARG A 228 -15.65 4.63 13.43
CA ARG A 228 -16.17 3.51 12.64
C ARG A 228 -16.55 3.86 11.19
N SER A 229 -16.07 4.97 10.68
CA SER A 229 -16.20 5.31 9.27
C SER A 229 -15.38 4.36 8.38
N LEU A 230 -15.73 4.26 7.09
CA LEU A 230 -14.98 3.49 6.12
C LEU A 230 -13.56 4.03 5.98
N SER A 231 -12.61 3.15 5.72
CA SER A 231 -11.20 3.47 5.39
C SER A 231 -10.80 2.73 4.13
N ALA A 232 -9.94 3.37 3.32
CA ALA A 232 -9.36 2.76 2.13
C ALA A 232 -7.87 3.10 2.04
N GLN A 233 -7.10 2.17 1.46
CA GLN A 233 -5.68 2.32 1.20
C GLN A 233 -5.34 1.77 -0.19
N TYR A 234 -4.45 2.46 -0.90
CA TYR A 234 -3.74 1.94 -2.07
C TYR A 234 -2.26 2.20 -1.89
N GLU A 235 -1.46 1.32 -2.42
CA GLU A 235 -0.02 1.40 -2.26
C GLU A 235 0.74 0.94 -3.48
N HIS A 236 1.87 1.62 -3.71
CA HIS A 236 2.92 1.18 -4.61
C HIS A 236 4.31 1.37 -4.03
N THR A 237 5.18 0.40 -4.28
CA THR A 237 6.64 0.57 -4.16
C THR A 237 7.16 1.21 -5.45
N ILE A 238 8.01 2.23 -5.29
CA ILE A 238 8.62 2.94 -6.41
C ILE A 238 10.13 3.05 -6.27
N VAL A 239 10.79 3.36 -7.39
CA VAL A 239 12.16 3.89 -7.42
C VAL A 239 12.17 5.27 -8.07
N VAL A 240 12.90 6.21 -7.49
CA VAL A 240 13.16 7.51 -8.11
C VAL A 240 14.18 7.34 -9.24
N THR A 241 13.84 7.80 -10.43
CA THR A 241 14.71 7.78 -11.61
C THR A 241 15.38 9.14 -11.83
N GLU A 242 16.20 9.29 -12.87
CA GLU A 242 16.89 10.57 -13.18
C GLU A 242 15.93 11.73 -13.45
N ASN A 243 14.70 11.45 -13.94
CA ASN A 243 13.74 12.48 -14.34
C ASN A 243 12.29 12.19 -13.91
N GLY A 244 12.11 11.27 -12.97
CA GLY A 244 10.76 10.91 -12.49
C GLY A 244 10.79 9.74 -11.54
N CYS A 245 9.91 8.74 -11.75
CA CYS A 245 9.93 7.48 -11.01
C CYS A 245 9.48 6.30 -11.87
N GLU A 246 9.81 5.11 -11.40
CA GLU A 246 9.28 3.84 -11.90
C GLU A 246 8.49 3.15 -10.80
N ILE A 247 7.29 2.67 -11.13
CA ILE A 247 6.42 1.90 -10.24
C ILE A 247 6.82 0.43 -10.35
N LEU A 248 7.37 -0.13 -9.28
CA LEU A 248 7.88 -1.51 -9.26
C LEU A 248 6.77 -2.55 -9.03
N THR A 249 5.62 -2.11 -8.53
CA THR A 249 4.47 -2.95 -8.17
C THR A 249 3.24 -2.69 -9.04
N LEU A 250 3.43 -2.21 -10.28
CA LEU A 250 2.32 -1.89 -11.17
C LEU A 250 1.49 -3.15 -11.48
N ARG A 251 0.18 -3.03 -11.40
CA ARG A 251 -0.80 -4.08 -11.71
C ARG A 251 -1.42 -3.87 -13.08
N LYS A 252 -2.02 -4.91 -13.66
CA LYS A 252 -2.64 -4.87 -14.99
C LYS A 252 -3.84 -3.93 -15.10
N ASP A 253 -4.52 -3.70 -13.99
CA ASP A 253 -5.70 -2.81 -13.90
C ASP A 253 -5.36 -1.37 -13.50
N ASP A 254 -4.09 -1.07 -13.19
CA ASP A 254 -3.65 0.30 -12.92
C ASP A 254 -3.74 1.17 -14.19
N THR A 255 -4.30 2.37 -14.03
CA THR A 255 -4.49 3.33 -15.13
C THR A 255 -3.39 4.39 -15.22
N ILE A 256 -2.23 4.09 -14.68
CA ILE A 256 -1.04 4.93 -14.66
C ILE A 256 0.12 4.20 -15.36
N PRO A 257 0.99 4.88 -16.11
CA PRO A 257 2.15 4.22 -16.73
C PRO A 257 3.16 3.75 -15.68
N ALA A 258 3.86 2.65 -15.98
CA ALA A 258 4.91 2.12 -15.10
C ALA A 258 6.06 3.12 -14.86
N VAL A 259 6.42 3.87 -15.89
CA VAL A 259 7.47 4.90 -15.83
C VAL A 259 6.86 6.27 -16.05
N LEU A 260 7.07 7.13 -15.07
CA LEU A 260 6.63 8.52 -15.08
C LEU A 260 7.87 9.42 -15.26
N THR A 261 7.86 10.23 -16.31
CA THR A 261 8.94 11.16 -16.63
C THR A 261 8.44 12.60 -16.64
N HIS A 262 9.30 13.52 -16.25
CA HIS A 262 9.07 14.95 -16.36
C HIS A 262 10.02 15.50 -17.42
N ASP A 263 9.48 16.18 -18.41
CA ASP A 263 10.32 16.93 -19.34
C ASP A 263 11.17 17.93 -18.58
N VAL A 264 12.46 17.98 -18.92
CA VAL A 264 13.46 18.85 -18.30
C VAL A 264 13.26 20.29 -18.76
#